data_27174f53e68bec3a75e2242f87ee1e78
#
_entry.id   27174f53e68bec3a75e2242f87ee1e78
#
_cell.length_a   1.000
_cell.length_b   1.000
_cell.length_c   1.000
_cell.angle_alpha   90.00
_cell.angle_beta   90.00
_cell.angle_gamma   90.00
#
_symmetry.space_group_name_H-M   'P 1'
#
loop_
_entity.id
_entity.type
_entity.pdbx_description
1 polymer ?
#
loop_
_entity_poly.entity_id
_entity_poly.type
_entity_poly.pdbx_seq_one_letter_code
_entity_poly.pdbx_strand_id
1 'polypeptide(L)'
;MRSILLAATALCLSAIVHAQLKIPLKSNSHAGLRNDLQKVVESFPHQFQEIRGVVVAKNPQTVEYASLVNPAGSRETMIVKYSTDLKPVYSWQTVLLTTEDYEDAAKKYKAVYNQLKGMNVKYIVDNYTLRGEYEAPDESRGFATSILTPAHPPAALKKLKVEVSMQFEFPEWKVSVMVYEKEKEDDEQYMDDAK
;
A
#
# COMPACT_ATOMS: atom_id res chain seq x y z
N MET A 1 30.74 73.46 20.66
CA MET A 1 31.64 72.62 19.82
C MET A 1 31.46 71.17 20.24
N ARG A 2 31.14 70.34 19.34
CA ARG A 2 31.00 68.89 19.25
C ARG A 2 29.57 68.40 18.99
N SER A 3 29.32 68.30 17.71
CA SER A 3 28.16 67.66 17.12
C SER A 3 28.21 66.17 17.36
N ILE A 4 27.13 65.55 17.88
CA ILE A 4 26.96 64.12 18.00
C ILE A 4 25.96 63.71 16.91
N LEU A 5 26.43 63.01 15.89
CA LEU A 5 25.63 62.39 14.83
C LEU A 5 25.00 61.12 15.39
N LEU A 6 23.68 61.05 15.50
CA LEU A 6 22.93 59.83 15.79
C LEU A 6 22.65 59.12 14.45
N ALA A 7 23.32 58.00 14.24
CA ALA A 7 23.00 57.09 13.14
C ALA A 7 21.86 56.14 13.54
N ALA A 8 20.70 56.33 12.91
CA ALA A 8 19.56 55.45 13.07
C ALA A 8 19.73 54.24 12.11
N THR A 9 20.08 53.09 12.65
CA THR A 9 20.07 51.82 11.89
C THR A 9 18.64 51.24 11.85
N ALA A 10 18.02 51.35 10.69
CA ALA A 10 16.74 50.71 10.40
C ALA A 10 16.94 49.21 10.20
N LEU A 11 16.44 48.43 11.15
CA LEU A 11 16.41 46.97 11.08
C LEU A 11 15.21 46.52 10.23
N CYS A 12 15.44 46.19 8.94
CA CYS A 12 14.42 45.57 8.10
C CYS A 12 14.20 44.10 8.53
N LEU A 13 13.15 43.84 9.29
CA LEU A 13 12.63 42.48 9.48
C LEU A 13 11.91 42.06 8.21
N SER A 14 12.56 41.24 7.38
CA SER A 14 11.92 40.54 6.27
C SER A 14 11.12 39.36 6.83
N ALA A 15 9.81 39.53 6.99
CA ALA A 15 8.87 38.47 7.28
C ALA A 15 8.76 37.57 6.03
N ILE A 16 9.38 36.38 6.08
CA ILE A 16 9.18 35.34 5.08
C ILE A 16 7.79 34.74 5.31
N VAL A 17 6.81 35.23 4.56
CA VAL A 17 5.47 34.63 4.51
C VAL A 17 5.59 33.32 3.72
N HIS A 18 5.63 32.19 4.42
CA HIS A 18 5.42 30.90 3.80
C HIS A 18 3.93 30.78 3.41
N ALA A 19 3.62 31.20 2.18
CA ALA A 19 2.33 30.90 1.59
C ALA A 19 2.26 29.40 1.33
N GLN A 20 1.70 28.66 2.27
CA GLN A 20 1.29 27.28 2.02
C GLN A 20 0.11 27.32 1.05
N LEU A 21 0.38 27.10 -0.23
CA LEU A 21 -0.66 26.84 -1.23
C LEU A 21 -1.36 25.54 -0.81
N LYS A 22 -2.46 25.65 -0.08
CA LYS A 22 -3.44 24.58 0.08
C LYS A 22 -4.15 24.44 -1.26
N ILE A 23 -3.60 23.64 -2.16
CA ILE A 23 -4.33 23.17 -3.33
C ILE A 23 -5.35 22.16 -2.79
N PRO A 24 -6.67 22.42 -2.88
CA PRO A 24 -7.65 21.41 -2.54
C PRO A 24 -7.65 20.37 -3.66
N LEU A 25 -6.81 19.34 -3.56
CA LEU A 25 -6.99 18.14 -4.36
C LEU A 25 -8.28 17.46 -3.88
N LYS A 26 -9.40 17.78 -4.50
CA LYS A 26 -10.56 16.90 -4.54
C LYS A 26 -10.18 15.69 -5.41
N SER A 27 -9.36 14.78 -4.89
CA SER A 27 -9.26 13.46 -5.47
C SER A 27 -10.45 12.66 -4.95
N ASN A 28 -11.23 12.07 -5.86
CA ASN A 28 -12.14 10.97 -5.54
C ASN A 28 -11.26 9.80 -5.12
N SER A 29 -10.80 9.80 -3.86
CA SER A 29 -9.83 8.84 -3.32
C SER A 29 -10.28 7.38 -3.51
N HIS A 30 -11.58 7.16 -3.59
CA HIS A 30 -12.15 5.82 -3.82
C HIS A 30 -11.92 5.28 -5.23
N ALA A 31 -12.07 6.11 -6.28
CA ALA A 31 -11.81 5.68 -7.66
C ALA A 31 -10.31 5.48 -7.91
N GLY A 32 -9.45 6.27 -7.25
CA GLY A 32 -7.99 6.22 -7.39
C GLY A 32 -7.41 4.87 -7.01
N LEU A 33 -7.65 4.40 -5.76
CA LEU A 33 -7.10 3.13 -5.28
C LEU A 33 -7.56 1.93 -6.13
N ARG A 34 -8.84 1.89 -6.56
CA ARG A 34 -9.36 0.80 -7.40
C ARG A 34 -8.68 0.78 -8.77
N ASN A 35 -8.50 1.93 -9.39
CA ASN A 35 -7.83 2.04 -10.69
C ASN A 35 -6.33 1.65 -10.59
N ASP A 36 -5.68 2.03 -9.50
CA ASP A 36 -4.29 1.68 -9.27
C ASP A 36 -4.14 0.19 -8.95
N LEU A 37 -5.04 -0.38 -8.12
CA LEU A 37 -5.06 -1.82 -7.88
C LEU A 37 -5.32 -2.63 -9.17
N GLN A 38 -6.13 -2.12 -10.09
CA GLN A 38 -6.34 -2.75 -11.40
C GLN A 38 -5.00 -2.91 -12.16
N LYS A 39 -4.19 -1.85 -12.23
CA LYS A 39 -2.86 -1.90 -12.88
C LYS A 39 -1.91 -2.88 -12.18
N VAL A 40 -1.97 -2.93 -10.84
CA VAL A 40 -1.17 -3.86 -10.04
C VAL A 40 -1.57 -5.30 -10.33
N VAL A 41 -2.87 -5.61 -10.39
CA VAL A 41 -3.36 -6.96 -10.72
C VAL A 41 -3.02 -7.36 -12.14
N GLU A 42 -3.08 -6.45 -13.11
CA GLU A 42 -2.66 -6.70 -14.50
C GLU A 42 -1.16 -7.05 -14.60
N SER A 43 -0.31 -6.42 -13.78
CA SER A 43 1.14 -6.65 -13.75
C SER A 43 1.55 -7.86 -12.88
N PHE A 44 0.65 -8.38 -12.03
CA PHE A 44 0.95 -9.49 -11.12
C PHE A 44 1.48 -10.75 -11.81
N PRO A 45 0.90 -11.25 -12.93
CA PRO A 45 1.42 -12.44 -13.61
C PRO A 45 2.84 -12.29 -14.16
N HIS A 46 3.28 -11.06 -14.38
CA HIS A 46 4.62 -10.69 -14.85
C HIS A 46 5.55 -10.21 -13.72
N GLN A 47 5.21 -10.58 -12.46
CA GLN A 47 6.03 -10.20 -11.30
C GLN A 47 6.21 -8.68 -11.17
N PHE A 48 5.17 -7.94 -11.50
CA PHE A 48 5.11 -6.46 -11.46
C PHE A 48 6.15 -5.73 -12.34
N GLN A 49 6.64 -6.37 -13.42
CA GLN A 49 7.70 -5.79 -14.27
C GLN A 49 7.30 -4.43 -14.85
N GLU A 50 6.05 -4.27 -15.30
CA GLU A 50 5.55 -3.08 -15.97
C GLU A 50 5.41 -1.89 -15.03
N ILE A 51 5.30 -2.14 -13.72
CA ILE A 51 5.12 -1.10 -12.70
C ILE A 51 6.31 -0.99 -11.74
N ARG A 52 7.38 -1.75 -12.01
CA ARG A 52 8.60 -1.76 -11.18
C ARG A 52 9.56 -0.68 -11.65
N GLY A 53 9.91 0.22 -10.74
CA GLY A 53 10.87 1.29 -10.95
C GLY A 53 12.31 0.91 -10.57
N VAL A 54 13.08 1.90 -10.16
CA VAL A 54 14.48 1.73 -9.76
C VAL A 54 14.60 0.99 -8.43
N VAL A 55 15.75 0.36 -8.22
CA VAL A 55 16.10 -0.24 -6.92
C VAL A 55 16.31 0.87 -5.90
N VAL A 56 15.63 0.77 -4.75
CA VAL A 56 15.74 1.70 -3.63
C VAL A 56 16.53 1.12 -2.45
N ALA A 57 16.44 -0.20 -2.23
CA ALA A 57 17.24 -0.88 -1.22
C ALA A 57 17.59 -2.32 -1.63
N LYS A 58 18.71 -2.82 -1.09
CA LYS A 58 19.13 -4.22 -1.23
C LYS A 58 19.55 -4.75 0.13
N ASN A 59 18.94 -5.85 0.53
CA ASN A 59 19.26 -6.62 1.72
C ASN A 59 19.61 -8.07 1.32
N PRO A 60 20.18 -8.89 2.17
CA PRO A 60 20.58 -10.26 1.81
C PRO A 60 19.44 -11.12 1.24
N GLN A 61 18.21 -10.92 1.73
CA GLN A 61 17.05 -11.72 1.35
C GLN A 61 16.02 -10.94 0.53
N THR A 62 16.14 -9.60 0.42
CA THR A 62 15.17 -8.77 -0.26
C THR A 62 15.82 -7.73 -1.16
N VAL A 63 15.13 -7.41 -2.26
CA VAL A 63 15.43 -6.23 -3.08
C VAL A 63 14.16 -5.41 -3.19
N GLU A 64 14.24 -4.13 -2.82
CA GLU A 64 13.14 -3.19 -2.85
C GLU A 64 13.25 -2.28 -4.07
N TYR A 65 12.14 -2.10 -4.74
CA TYR A 65 12.02 -1.26 -5.93
C TYR A 65 10.98 -0.17 -5.68
N ALA A 66 11.20 1.02 -6.18
CA ALA A 66 10.16 2.02 -6.28
C ALA A 66 9.00 1.49 -7.15
N SER A 67 7.76 1.78 -6.76
CA SER A 67 6.61 1.47 -7.60
C SER A 67 6.28 2.64 -8.51
N LEU A 68 5.93 2.36 -9.77
CA LEU A 68 5.41 3.36 -10.72
C LEU A 68 3.89 3.56 -10.56
N VAL A 69 3.23 2.70 -9.78
CA VAL A 69 1.80 2.83 -9.41
C VAL A 69 1.72 3.19 -7.94
N ASN A 70 1.35 4.44 -7.67
CA ASN A 70 1.30 5.01 -6.31
C ASN A 70 -0.10 5.56 -6.04
N PRO A 71 -0.92 4.91 -5.21
CA PRO A 71 -2.24 5.41 -4.84
C PRO A 71 -2.18 6.80 -4.23
N ALA A 72 -3.12 7.66 -4.63
CA ALA A 72 -3.19 9.02 -4.12
C ALA A 72 -3.33 9.03 -2.59
N GLY A 73 -2.46 9.76 -1.91
CA GLY A 73 -2.42 9.84 -0.46
C GLY A 73 -1.68 8.69 0.23
N SER A 74 -1.06 7.76 -0.53
CA SER A 74 -0.13 6.79 0.05
C SER A 74 1.08 7.49 0.66
N ARG A 75 1.56 6.95 1.76
CA ARG A 75 2.79 7.39 2.44
C ARG A 75 4.01 6.80 1.76
N GLU A 76 3.89 5.54 1.40
CA GLU A 76 4.96 4.76 0.81
C GLU A 76 4.35 3.70 -0.11
N THR A 77 5.00 3.43 -1.24
CA THR A 77 4.62 2.35 -2.14
C THR A 77 5.86 1.74 -2.77
N MET A 78 5.98 0.42 -2.67
CA MET A 78 7.15 -0.32 -3.14
C MET A 78 6.77 -1.68 -3.74
N ILE A 79 7.72 -2.26 -4.47
CA ILE A 79 7.70 -3.65 -4.89
C ILE A 79 8.89 -4.33 -4.23
N VAL A 80 8.62 -5.38 -3.47
CA VAL A 80 9.65 -6.16 -2.78
C VAL A 80 9.82 -7.50 -3.48
N LYS A 81 11.06 -7.81 -3.85
CA LYS A 81 11.47 -9.12 -4.30
C LYS A 81 12.06 -9.87 -3.12
N TYR A 82 11.53 -11.05 -2.83
CA TYR A 82 12.06 -11.98 -1.85
C TYR A 82 12.88 -13.06 -2.54
N SER A 83 14.09 -13.32 -2.04
CA SER A 83 14.90 -14.43 -2.49
C SER A 83 14.46 -15.70 -1.78
N THR A 84 14.06 -16.71 -2.53
CA THR A 84 13.72 -18.05 -2.03
C THR A 84 14.56 -19.10 -2.73
N ASP A 85 14.64 -20.31 -2.17
CA ASP A 85 15.43 -21.41 -2.73
C ASP A 85 14.88 -21.91 -4.08
N LEU A 86 13.58 -21.71 -4.36
CA LEU A 86 12.93 -22.19 -5.59
C LEU A 86 12.88 -21.12 -6.67
N LYS A 87 12.18 -20.04 -6.42
CA LYS A 87 12.02 -18.91 -7.33
C LYS A 87 11.79 -17.63 -6.54
N PRO A 88 12.23 -16.47 -7.05
CA PRO A 88 11.94 -15.22 -6.38
C PRO A 88 10.42 -14.96 -6.35
N VAL A 89 9.92 -14.53 -5.20
CA VAL A 89 8.55 -14.09 -5.00
C VAL A 89 8.52 -12.57 -4.94
N TYR A 90 7.47 -11.96 -5.45
CA TYR A 90 7.32 -10.51 -5.46
C TYR A 90 6.03 -10.11 -4.76
N SER A 91 6.07 -8.99 -4.06
CA SER A 91 4.89 -8.30 -3.55
C SER A 91 4.90 -6.85 -3.97
N TRP A 92 3.72 -6.29 -4.24
CA TRP A 92 3.48 -4.86 -4.28
C TRP A 92 2.83 -4.46 -2.97
N GLN A 93 3.30 -3.38 -2.33
CA GLN A 93 2.80 -2.94 -1.02
C GLN A 93 2.66 -1.42 -1.02
N THR A 94 1.61 -0.93 -0.33
CA THR A 94 1.38 0.50 -0.15
C THR A 94 0.86 0.79 1.25
N VAL A 95 1.43 1.80 1.92
CA VAL A 95 0.96 2.32 3.21
C VAL A 95 0.02 3.48 2.94
N LEU A 96 -1.25 3.35 3.35
CA LEU A 96 -2.32 4.31 3.10
C LEU A 96 -2.62 5.24 4.27
N LEU A 97 -2.19 4.86 5.47
CA LEU A 97 -2.29 5.67 6.68
C LEU A 97 -1.21 5.26 7.68
N THR A 98 -0.68 6.25 8.37
CA THR A 98 0.12 6.09 9.59
C THR A 98 -0.44 7.08 10.61
N THR A 99 -0.80 6.60 11.82
CA THR A 99 -1.42 7.41 12.89
C THR A 99 -1.17 6.77 14.25
N GLU A 100 -1.07 7.58 15.30
CA GLU A 100 -1.03 7.10 16.69
C GLU A 100 -2.42 6.70 17.21
N ASP A 101 -3.49 7.11 16.51
CA ASP A 101 -4.88 6.88 16.91
C ASP A 101 -5.42 5.55 16.32
N TYR A 102 -5.82 4.63 17.22
CA TYR A 102 -6.39 3.34 16.86
C TYR A 102 -7.71 3.47 16.07
N GLU A 103 -8.60 4.37 16.51
CA GLU A 103 -9.93 4.52 15.90
C GLU A 103 -9.82 5.04 14.46
N ASP A 104 -8.91 5.98 14.21
CA ASP A 104 -8.62 6.48 12.86
C ASP A 104 -8.04 5.36 11.98
N ALA A 105 -7.15 4.54 12.51
CA ALA A 105 -6.60 3.39 11.81
C ALA A 105 -7.69 2.35 11.51
N ALA A 106 -8.51 1.95 12.50
CA ALA A 106 -9.60 0.99 12.33
C ALA A 106 -10.64 1.48 11.31
N LYS A 107 -11.01 2.75 11.35
CA LYS A 107 -11.90 3.38 10.37
C LYS A 107 -11.31 3.33 8.95
N LYS A 108 -10.02 3.65 8.81
CA LYS A 108 -9.33 3.59 7.52
C LYS A 108 -9.25 2.17 6.99
N TYR A 109 -8.86 1.21 7.81
CA TYR A 109 -8.79 -0.21 7.48
C TYR A 109 -10.13 -0.74 6.95
N LYS A 110 -11.23 -0.50 7.69
CA LYS A 110 -12.59 -0.86 7.27
C LYS A 110 -12.99 -0.19 5.96
N ALA A 111 -12.66 1.08 5.78
CA ALA A 111 -12.98 1.83 4.56
C ALA A 111 -12.24 1.25 3.35
N VAL A 112 -10.95 0.90 3.49
CA VAL A 112 -10.15 0.27 2.43
C VAL A 112 -10.70 -1.12 2.08
N TYR A 113 -10.97 -1.97 3.08
CA TYR A 113 -11.59 -3.27 2.84
C TYR A 113 -12.91 -3.14 2.07
N ASN A 114 -13.82 -2.27 2.52
CA ASN A 114 -15.11 -2.07 1.85
C ASN A 114 -14.97 -1.53 0.42
N GLN A 115 -13.93 -0.76 0.15
CA GLN A 115 -13.62 -0.25 -1.18
C GLN A 115 -13.16 -1.36 -2.13
N LEU A 116 -12.43 -2.36 -1.63
CA LEU A 116 -11.84 -3.42 -2.42
C LEU A 116 -12.72 -4.68 -2.50
N LYS A 117 -13.50 -4.97 -1.44
CA LYS A 117 -14.48 -6.08 -1.46
C LYS A 117 -15.51 -5.86 -2.57
N GLY A 118 -15.70 -6.88 -3.39
CA GLY A 118 -16.63 -6.81 -4.51
C GLY A 118 -16.11 -6.00 -5.71
N MET A 119 -14.86 -5.53 -5.67
CA MET A 119 -14.23 -4.92 -6.83
C MET A 119 -14.07 -5.97 -7.94
N ASN A 120 -14.46 -5.60 -9.16
CA ASN A 120 -14.11 -6.39 -10.34
C ASN A 120 -12.73 -5.99 -10.83
N VAL A 121 -11.83 -6.96 -10.90
CA VAL A 121 -10.51 -6.81 -11.53
C VAL A 121 -10.57 -7.45 -12.91
N LYS A 122 -10.16 -6.70 -13.93
CA LYS A 122 -10.09 -7.18 -15.30
C LYS A 122 -8.76 -7.86 -15.53
N TYR A 123 -8.79 -9.03 -16.18
CA TYR A 123 -7.59 -9.67 -16.66
C TYR A 123 -7.84 -10.21 -18.08
N ILE A 124 -7.05 -9.73 -19.04
CA ILE A 124 -7.25 -9.93 -20.49
C ILE A 124 -8.63 -9.38 -20.90
N VAL A 125 -9.63 -10.24 -21.06
CA VAL A 125 -11.00 -9.85 -21.49
C VAL A 125 -12.04 -10.06 -20.40
N ASP A 126 -11.76 -10.84 -19.37
CA ASP A 126 -12.70 -11.24 -18.33
C ASP A 126 -12.56 -10.38 -17.06
N ASN A 127 -13.64 -10.39 -16.26
CA ASN A 127 -13.68 -9.72 -14.97
C ASN A 127 -13.80 -10.73 -13.83
N TYR A 128 -13.03 -10.56 -12.79
CA TYR A 128 -13.01 -11.42 -11.60
C TYR A 128 -13.30 -10.59 -10.36
N THR A 129 -14.34 -10.96 -9.62
CA THR A 129 -14.75 -10.23 -8.42
C THR A 129 -13.87 -10.61 -7.24
N LEU A 130 -13.26 -9.62 -6.57
CA LEU A 130 -12.52 -9.84 -5.32
C LEU A 130 -13.48 -10.19 -4.19
N ARG A 131 -13.23 -11.30 -3.49
CA ARG A 131 -14.03 -11.80 -2.35
C ARG A 131 -13.11 -12.16 -1.20
N GLY A 132 -13.61 -12.00 0.01
CA GLY A 132 -12.94 -12.36 1.26
C GLY A 132 -13.76 -11.87 2.45
N GLU A 133 -13.41 -12.33 3.64
CA GLU A 133 -14.07 -11.96 4.87
C GLU A 133 -13.35 -10.79 5.55
N TYR A 134 -14.13 -10.01 6.29
CA TYR A 134 -13.60 -8.91 7.09
C TYR A 134 -13.19 -9.41 8.46
N GLU A 135 -11.94 -9.25 8.83
CA GLU A 135 -11.49 -9.42 10.19
C GLU A 135 -11.59 -8.08 10.92
N ALA A 136 -12.44 -8.03 11.95
CA ALA A 136 -12.56 -6.82 12.77
C ALA A 136 -11.26 -6.61 13.57
N PRO A 137 -10.69 -5.40 13.57
CA PRO A 137 -9.50 -5.12 14.37
C PRO A 137 -9.85 -5.15 15.87
N ASP A 138 -8.87 -5.59 16.65
CA ASP A 138 -8.87 -5.58 18.10
C ASP A 138 -7.56 -4.92 18.56
N GLU A 139 -7.66 -3.80 19.29
CA GLU A 139 -6.51 -3.01 19.71
C GLU A 139 -5.50 -3.84 20.52
N SER A 140 -6.02 -4.75 21.36
CA SER A 140 -5.17 -5.61 22.22
C SER A 140 -4.30 -6.60 21.44
N ARG A 141 -4.69 -6.95 20.22
CA ARG A 141 -3.94 -7.87 19.35
C ARG A 141 -2.82 -7.17 18.57
N GLY A 142 -2.92 -5.86 18.39
CA GLY A 142 -1.93 -5.09 17.64
C GLY A 142 -1.94 -5.31 16.13
N PHE A 143 -2.79 -6.18 15.57
CA PHE A 143 -2.93 -6.39 14.15
C PHE A 143 -4.31 -6.92 13.75
N ALA A 144 -4.71 -6.68 12.50
CA ALA A 144 -5.84 -7.31 11.83
C ALA A 144 -5.55 -7.40 10.32
N THR A 145 -6.02 -8.46 9.68
CA THR A 145 -5.75 -8.74 8.27
C THR A 145 -6.98 -9.30 7.58
N SER A 146 -7.41 -8.67 6.49
CA SER A 146 -8.48 -9.15 5.61
C SER A 146 -7.92 -9.49 4.25
N ILE A 147 -8.05 -10.74 3.81
CA ILE A 147 -7.52 -11.22 2.53
C ILE A 147 -8.65 -11.35 1.51
N LEU A 148 -8.46 -10.75 0.35
CA LEU A 148 -9.36 -10.81 -0.79
C LEU A 148 -8.71 -11.61 -1.92
N THR A 149 -9.50 -12.47 -2.57
CA THR A 149 -9.05 -13.28 -3.72
C THR A 149 -10.04 -13.15 -4.87
N PRO A 150 -9.59 -13.26 -6.12
CA PRO A 150 -10.48 -13.31 -7.26
C PRO A 150 -11.39 -14.55 -7.19
N ALA A 151 -12.69 -14.39 -7.44
CA ALA A 151 -13.60 -15.51 -7.56
C ALA A 151 -13.39 -16.23 -8.90
N HIS A 152 -13.25 -17.55 -8.89
CA HIS A 152 -13.04 -18.38 -10.10
C HIS A 152 -11.92 -17.88 -11.02
N PRO A 153 -10.70 -17.64 -10.48
CA PRO A 153 -9.62 -17.03 -11.23
C PRO A 153 -9.05 -17.97 -12.31
N PRO A 154 -8.51 -17.42 -13.40
CA PRO A 154 -7.71 -18.18 -14.35
C PRO A 154 -6.38 -18.58 -13.68
N ALA A 155 -5.65 -19.53 -14.30
CA ALA A 155 -4.40 -20.04 -13.75
C ALA A 155 -3.40 -18.93 -13.35
N ALA A 156 -3.30 -17.86 -14.15
CA ALA A 156 -2.40 -16.73 -13.91
C ALA A 156 -2.72 -15.91 -12.64
N LEU A 157 -3.99 -15.91 -12.19
CA LEU A 157 -4.44 -15.20 -10.99
C LEU A 157 -4.79 -16.15 -9.83
N LYS A 158 -4.62 -17.46 -9.99
CA LYS A 158 -5.04 -18.46 -8.98
C LYS A 158 -4.38 -18.24 -7.61
N LYS A 159 -3.15 -17.77 -7.61
CA LYS A 159 -2.38 -17.52 -6.38
C LYS A 159 -2.42 -16.06 -5.92
N LEU A 160 -3.12 -15.17 -6.63
CA LEU A 160 -3.22 -13.77 -6.28
C LEU A 160 -3.92 -13.60 -4.93
N LYS A 161 -3.30 -12.85 -4.03
CA LYS A 161 -3.87 -12.34 -2.80
C LYS A 161 -3.81 -10.81 -2.78
N VAL A 162 -4.90 -10.19 -2.39
CA VAL A 162 -4.98 -8.77 -2.06
C VAL A 162 -5.28 -8.68 -0.58
N GLU A 163 -4.30 -8.27 0.18
CA GLU A 163 -4.37 -8.15 1.63
C GLU A 163 -4.58 -6.70 2.03
N VAL A 164 -5.53 -6.46 2.90
CA VAL A 164 -5.68 -5.21 3.64
C VAL A 164 -5.27 -5.51 5.07
N SER A 165 -4.30 -4.78 5.59
CA SER A 165 -3.78 -4.98 6.95
C SER A 165 -3.80 -3.69 7.76
N MET A 166 -3.95 -3.85 9.07
CA MET A 166 -3.78 -2.83 10.09
C MET A 166 -2.83 -3.40 11.13
N GLN A 167 -1.71 -2.73 11.39
CA GLN A 167 -0.67 -3.23 12.29
C GLN A 167 -0.14 -2.10 13.16
N PHE A 168 0.07 -2.40 14.45
CA PHE A 168 0.75 -1.50 15.37
C PHE A 168 2.26 -1.71 15.28
N GLU A 169 2.96 -0.67 14.89
CA GLU A 169 4.43 -0.58 14.94
C GLU A 169 4.78 0.64 15.77
N PHE A 170 5.14 0.40 17.03
CA PHE A 170 5.32 1.49 18.01
C PHE A 170 6.07 2.70 17.42
N PRO A 171 5.55 3.93 17.58
CA PRO A 171 4.33 4.28 18.35
C PRO A 171 3.05 4.38 17.49
N GLU A 172 3.04 3.94 16.23
CA GLU A 172 2.01 4.23 15.25
C GLU A 172 1.29 2.98 14.73
N TRP A 173 0.03 3.17 14.38
CA TRP A 173 -0.74 2.21 13.57
C TRP A 173 -0.51 2.48 12.10
N LYS A 174 -0.30 1.41 11.33
CA LYS A 174 -0.19 1.45 9.87
C LYS A 174 -1.34 0.70 9.23
N VAL A 175 -1.96 1.32 8.21
CA VAL A 175 -2.95 0.66 7.36
C VAL A 175 -2.35 0.52 5.97
N SER A 176 -2.29 -0.73 5.48
CA SER A 176 -1.60 -1.08 4.25
C SER A 176 -2.46 -1.94 3.32
N VAL A 177 -2.11 -1.93 2.05
CA VAL A 177 -2.58 -2.92 1.06
C VAL A 177 -1.37 -3.60 0.47
N MET A 178 -1.42 -4.93 0.37
CA MET A 178 -0.40 -5.75 -0.27
C MET A 178 -1.02 -6.64 -1.35
N VAL A 179 -0.32 -6.80 -2.47
CA VAL A 179 -0.65 -7.75 -3.53
C VAL A 179 0.54 -8.70 -3.69
N TYR A 180 0.29 -10.00 -3.53
CA TYR A 180 1.36 -11.00 -3.53
C TYR A 180 0.87 -12.37 -4.01
N GLU A 181 1.82 -13.27 -4.28
CA GLU A 181 1.56 -14.68 -4.56
C GLU A 181 1.56 -15.48 -3.25
N LYS A 182 0.46 -16.17 -2.92
CA LYS A 182 0.47 -17.13 -1.82
C LYS A 182 1.19 -18.41 -2.29
N GLU A 183 2.25 -18.81 -1.60
CA GLU A 183 2.81 -20.15 -1.77
C GLU A 183 1.83 -21.20 -1.28
N LYS A 184 1.88 -22.43 -1.84
CA LYS A 184 1.05 -23.55 -1.34
C LYS A 184 1.34 -23.74 0.14
N GLU A 185 0.29 -23.70 0.97
CA GLU A 185 0.39 -24.26 2.32
C GLU A 185 0.49 -25.78 2.19
N ASP A 186 1.28 -26.40 3.06
CA ASP A 186 1.48 -27.86 3.10
C ASP A 186 0.18 -28.66 3.33
N ASP A 187 -0.91 -27.98 3.68
CA ASP A 187 -2.24 -28.56 3.92
C ASP A 187 -2.92 -29.13 2.65
N GLU A 188 -2.52 -28.71 1.44
CA GLU A 188 -3.03 -29.31 0.19
C GLU A 188 -2.36 -30.65 -0.14
N GLN A 189 -1.21 -30.98 0.47
CA GLN A 189 -0.49 -32.22 0.22
C GLN A 189 -1.19 -33.46 0.82
N TYR A 190 -1.96 -33.28 1.89
CA TYR A 190 -2.67 -34.39 2.55
C TYR A 190 -3.94 -34.86 1.83
N MET A 191 -4.47 -34.10 0.88
CA MET A 191 -5.71 -34.48 0.17
C MET A 191 -5.49 -35.17 -1.17
N ASP A 192 -4.30 -35.04 -1.79
CA ASP A 192 -4.02 -35.70 -3.06
C ASP A 192 -3.50 -37.14 -2.90
N ASP A 193 -2.93 -37.49 -1.72
CA ASP A 193 -2.43 -38.85 -1.44
C ASP A 193 -3.51 -39.83 -0.92
N ALA A 194 -4.78 -39.38 -0.83
CA ALA A 194 -5.91 -40.18 -0.34
C ALA A 194 -6.88 -40.66 -1.44
N LYS A 195 -6.41 -40.74 -2.70
CA LYS A 195 -7.19 -41.33 -3.81
C LYS A 195 -6.52 -42.58 -4.40
#